data_e64cb64cec2f61b767926422d07b3bdd
#
_entry.id   e64cb64cec2f61b767926422d07b3bdd
#
_cell.length_a   1.000
_cell.length_b   1.000
_cell.length_c   1.000
_cell.angle_alpha   90.00
_cell.angle_beta   90.00
_cell.angle_gamma   90.00
#
_symmetry.space_group_name_H-M   'P 1'
#
loop_
_entity.id
_entity.type
_entity.pdbx_description
1 polymer ?
#
loop_
_entity_poly.entity_id
_entity_poly.type
_entity_poly.pdbx_seq_one_letter_code
_entity_poly.pdbx_strand_id
1 'polypeptide(L)'
;MKEMKLGEIPFYYNLQTDYHNPCGIPDKHDFIVCEDDIGVCIQKYSEITNNYLNEAYIKGSNISGLMDSDDIGGKYAQDFLKYILDVVDDVSGKNILEIGCGTGYLLHLLQIKGAIVEGIEPGQYARIGREKYSLNIVEGFFSAENYNKKFDIIIFYGVLEHISNYRKFLEDVKSILSDNGKIILSVPNCEPYIYSGDISMFLHEHWNYFTESTLQRVLNSLNIKCLLKKAGYGGAIYADCCVARGKLPVNCDVKHLDIDIFKKSINNVQKFLAVNKDKSIGVYCPVRIINYYNCISKEIKKSQIRFFDDDIRFHKLFFPGIDIQIENYMDLKEKPVDIMLIASLTFSKLIKDKVNEIGIKCITLKDILYEDCDNI
;
A
#
# COMPACT_ATOMS: atom_id res chain seq x y z
N MET A 1 -14.47 19.62 -8.84
CA MET A 1 -13.52 18.78 -8.09
C MET A 1 -12.16 19.48 -8.08
N LYS A 2 -11.51 19.62 -6.91
CA LYS A 2 -10.13 20.12 -6.86
C LYS A 2 -9.21 18.98 -7.28
N GLU A 3 -8.30 19.23 -8.21
CA GLU A 3 -7.33 18.25 -8.69
C GLU A 3 -5.92 18.77 -8.39
N MET A 4 -5.01 17.86 -8.04
CA MET A 4 -3.58 18.16 -7.90
C MET A 4 -2.81 17.27 -8.87
N LYS A 5 -2.02 17.92 -9.74
CA LYS A 5 -1.08 17.22 -10.62
C LYS A 5 0.27 17.13 -9.89
N LEU A 6 0.73 15.91 -9.65
CA LEU A 6 2.09 15.67 -9.15
C LEU A 6 3.14 15.68 -10.27
N GLY A 7 2.68 15.62 -11.53
CA GLY A 7 3.54 15.37 -12.69
C GLY A 7 3.92 13.89 -12.79
N GLU A 8 4.98 13.61 -13.52
CA GLU A 8 5.49 12.26 -13.65
C GLU A 8 6.20 11.81 -12.37
N ILE A 9 5.63 10.82 -11.68
CA ILE A 9 6.29 10.13 -10.57
C ILE A 9 6.76 8.75 -11.01
N PRO A 10 7.74 8.12 -10.32
CA PRO A 10 8.19 6.77 -10.64
C PRO A 10 7.02 5.78 -10.67
N PHE A 11 6.98 4.98 -11.74
CA PHE A 11 6.01 3.89 -11.85
C PHE A 11 6.64 2.66 -11.20
N TYR A 12 6.44 2.52 -9.88
CA TYR A 12 7.04 1.44 -9.13
C TYR A 12 6.40 0.10 -9.48
N TYR A 13 7.15 -0.76 -10.14
CA TYR A 13 6.75 -2.13 -10.47
C TYR A 13 7.36 -3.13 -9.47
N ASN A 14 8.68 -3.19 -9.44
CA ASN A 14 9.52 -3.93 -8.50
C ASN A 14 10.89 -3.26 -8.50
N LEU A 15 11.72 -3.57 -7.51
CA LEU A 15 13.14 -3.25 -7.60
C LEU A 15 13.77 -4.03 -8.74
N GLN A 16 14.67 -3.39 -9.49
CA GLN A 16 15.27 -3.89 -10.71
C GLN A 16 16.80 -3.96 -10.59
N THR A 17 17.44 -4.80 -11.42
CA THR A 17 18.92 -4.86 -11.51
C THR A 17 19.52 -3.65 -12.23
N ASP A 18 18.70 -2.94 -12.99
CA ASP A 18 18.94 -1.59 -13.50
C ASP A 18 17.74 -0.69 -13.15
N TYR A 19 17.77 0.59 -13.50
CA TYR A 19 16.71 1.55 -13.13
C TYR A 19 15.55 1.61 -14.14
N HIS A 20 15.35 0.56 -14.96
CA HIS A 20 14.28 0.48 -15.94
C HIS A 20 13.26 -0.61 -15.60
N ASN A 21 11.99 -0.31 -15.81
CA ASN A 21 10.93 -1.30 -15.78
C ASN A 21 11.02 -2.28 -16.98
N PRO A 22 10.40 -3.47 -16.86
CA PRO A 22 10.24 -4.37 -18.00
C PRO A 22 9.55 -3.67 -19.19
N CYS A 23 9.89 -4.11 -20.41
CA CYS A 23 9.29 -3.58 -21.63
C CYS A 23 7.75 -3.58 -21.54
N GLY A 24 7.14 -2.46 -21.92
CA GLY A 24 5.69 -2.25 -21.86
C GLY A 24 5.19 -1.56 -20.58
N ILE A 25 6.05 -1.40 -19.56
CA ILE A 25 5.75 -0.67 -18.34
C ILE A 25 6.66 0.58 -18.28
N PRO A 26 6.12 1.79 -18.12
CA PRO A 26 6.94 3.01 -18.10
C PRO A 26 7.72 3.12 -16.79
N ASP A 27 8.90 3.76 -16.81
CA ASP A 27 9.68 4.06 -15.61
C ASP A 27 9.03 5.16 -14.77
N LYS A 28 8.34 6.10 -15.42
CA LYS A 28 7.59 7.21 -14.82
C LYS A 28 6.30 7.42 -15.56
N HIS A 29 5.29 7.91 -14.86
CA HIS A 29 4.00 8.24 -15.45
C HIS A 29 3.33 9.38 -14.69
N ASP A 30 2.45 10.12 -15.38
CA ASP A 30 1.67 11.20 -14.79
C ASP A 30 0.76 10.70 -13.65
N PHE A 31 0.71 11.48 -12.58
CA PHE A 31 -0.14 11.19 -11.42
C PHE A 31 -1.00 12.40 -11.07
N ILE A 32 -2.31 12.20 -11.02
CA ILE A 32 -3.28 13.23 -10.67
C ILE A 32 -4.12 12.74 -9.51
N VAL A 33 -4.14 13.53 -8.43
CA VAL A 33 -4.94 13.29 -7.22
C VAL A 33 -6.19 14.12 -7.29
N CYS A 34 -7.33 13.55 -6.92
CA CYS A 34 -8.60 14.25 -6.74
C CYS A 34 -9.42 13.59 -5.63
N GLU A 35 -10.61 14.12 -5.39
CA GLU A 35 -11.58 13.56 -4.46
C GLU A 35 -12.81 13.13 -5.25
N ASP A 36 -13.36 11.96 -4.94
CA ASP A 36 -14.60 11.50 -5.56
C ASP A 36 -15.85 12.17 -4.94
N ASP A 37 -17.03 11.77 -5.38
CA ASP A 37 -18.32 12.35 -4.99
C ASP A 37 -18.71 12.11 -3.52
N ILE A 38 -18.02 11.19 -2.84
CA ILE A 38 -18.26 10.89 -1.41
C ILE A 38 -17.05 11.16 -0.51
N GLY A 39 -16.02 11.81 -1.02
CA GLY A 39 -14.89 12.29 -0.25
C GLY A 39 -13.72 11.32 -0.15
N VAL A 40 -13.66 10.27 -0.96
CA VAL A 40 -12.48 9.41 -1.04
C VAL A 40 -11.40 10.10 -1.86
N CYS A 41 -10.18 10.16 -1.32
CA CYS A 41 -9.01 10.60 -2.07
C CYS A 41 -8.68 9.51 -3.12
N ILE A 42 -8.63 9.88 -4.39
CA ILE A 42 -8.42 8.93 -5.50
C ILE A 42 -7.33 9.41 -6.45
N GLN A 43 -6.66 8.45 -7.09
CA GLN A 43 -5.95 8.69 -8.33
C GLN A 43 -6.98 8.88 -9.44
N LYS A 44 -6.85 9.95 -10.23
CA LYS A 44 -7.74 10.19 -11.37
C LYS A 44 -7.59 9.05 -12.37
N TYR A 45 -8.72 8.40 -12.71
CA TYR A 45 -8.71 7.28 -13.63
C TYR A 45 -8.14 7.66 -15.01
N SER A 46 -7.30 6.79 -15.53
CA SER A 46 -6.73 6.82 -16.86
C SER A 46 -6.69 5.40 -17.42
N GLU A 47 -7.23 5.20 -18.61
CA GLU A 47 -7.19 3.90 -19.29
C GLU A 47 -5.75 3.44 -19.57
N ILE A 48 -4.87 4.38 -19.90
CA ILE A 48 -3.44 4.11 -20.13
C ILE A 48 -2.80 3.59 -18.84
N THR A 49 -3.02 4.27 -17.71
CA THR A 49 -2.52 3.82 -16.40
C THR A 49 -3.07 2.44 -16.05
N ASN A 50 -4.37 2.22 -16.27
CA ASN A 50 -5.00 0.93 -15.99
C ASN A 50 -4.40 -0.22 -16.82
N ASN A 51 -4.07 0.04 -18.10
CA ASN A 51 -3.43 -0.95 -18.96
C ASN A 51 -2.02 -1.29 -18.47
N TYR A 52 -1.22 -0.28 -18.05
CA TYR A 52 0.10 -0.53 -17.45
C TYR A 52 0.01 -1.34 -16.16
N LEU A 53 -0.98 -1.08 -15.30
CA LEU A 53 -1.19 -1.84 -14.06
C LEU A 53 -1.61 -3.28 -14.33
N ASN A 54 -2.51 -3.51 -15.28
CA ASN A 54 -2.90 -4.87 -15.67
C ASN A 54 -1.68 -5.67 -16.17
N GLU A 55 -0.83 -5.05 -17.00
CA GLU A 55 0.43 -5.65 -17.46
C GLU A 55 1.37 -5.95 -16.28
N ALA A 56 1.47 -5.02 -15.32
CA ALA A 56 2.28 -5.18 -14.13
C ALA A 56 1.81 -6.37 -13.27
N TYR A 57 0.51 -6.51 -13.01
CA TYR A 57 -0.03 -7.63 -12.24
C TYR A 57 0.19 -8.98 -12.95
N ILE A 58 -0.06 -9.07 -14.26
CA ILE A 58 0.18 -10.28 -15.04
C ILE A 58 1.67 -10.69 -14.99
N LYS A 59 2.58 -9.73 -15.05
CA LYS A 59 4.03 -9.97 -14.96
C LYS A 59 4.51 -10.24 -13.51
N GLY A 60 3.63 -10.16 -12.53
CA GLY A 60 3.94 -10.47 -11.14
C GLY A 60 4.56 -9.31 -10.38
N SER A 61 4.03 -8.10 -10.56
CA SER A 61 4.34 -6.97 -9.67
C SER A 61 4.05 -7.34 -8.22
N ASN A 62 4.96 -6.97 -7.33
CA ASN A 62 4.87 -7.23 -5.90
C ASN A 62 5.24 -5.98 -5.11
N ILE A 63 4.50 -4.90 -5.32
CA ILE A 63 4.73 -3.63 -4.62
C ILE A 63 4.16 -3.70 -3.21
N SER A 64 2.96 -4.25 -3.06
CA SER A 64 2.33 -4.52 -1.77
C SER A 64 2.85 -5.83 -1.20
N GLY A 65 3.35 -5.81 0.02
CA GLY A 65 3.92 -6.98 0.65
C GLY A 65 2.97 -8.18 0.67
N LEU A 66 3.36 -9.25 -0.03
CA LEU A 66 2.62 -10.50 -0.02
C LEU A 66 2.55 -11.08 1.39
N MET A 67 1.38 -11.58 1.76
CA MET A 67 1.28 -12.51 2.88
C MET A 67 1.94 -13.83 2.46
N ASP A 68 3.02 -14.21 3.15
CA ASP A 68 3.71 -15.49 2.98
C ASP A 68 4.13 -16.04 4.36
N SER A 69 4.75 -17.23 4.35
CA SER A 69 5.23 -17.91 5.57
C SER A 69 6.40 -17.22 6.25
N ASP A 70 7.12 -16.35 5.54
CA ASP A 70 8.39 -15.80 5.98
C ASP A 70 8.33 -14.32 6.35
N ASP A 71 9.19 -13.90 7.29
CA ASP A 71 9.46 -12.52 7.69
C ASP A 71 8.23 -11.63 7.95
N ILE A 72 8.22 -10.48 7.31
CA ILE A 72 7.18 -9.44 7.44
C ILE A 72 5.84 -9.96 6.89
N GLY A 73 5.85 -10.69 5.78
CA GLY A 73 4.63 -11.28 5.18
C GLY A 73 3.92 -12.23 6.13
N GLY A 74 4.68 -13.05 6.86
CA GLY A 74 4.15 -13.93 7.89
C GLY A 74 3.51 -13.19 9.06
N LYS A 75 4.09 -12.07 9.48
CA LYS A 75 3.51 -11.23 10.54
C LYS A 75 2.18 -10.61 10.13
N TYR A 76 2.06 -10.10 8.90
CA TYR A 76 0.81 -9.61 8.36
C TYR A 76 -0.26 -10.70 8.30
N ALA A 77 0.10 -11.89 7.80
CA ALA A 77 -0.82 -13.01 7.71
C ALA A 77 -1.34 -13.45 9.09
N GLN A 78 -0.45 -13.55 10.08
CA GLN A 78 -0.82 -13.96 11.44
C GLN A 78 -1.69 -12.91 12.15
N ASP A 79 -1.39 -11.62 12.01
CA ASP A 79 -2.21 -10.54 12.59
C ASP A 79 -3.61 -10.53 11.98
N PHE A 80 -3.71 -10.64 10.64
CA PHE A 80 -5.00 -10.66 9.97
C PHE A 80 -5.78 -11.95 10.22
N LEU A 81 -5.11 -13.12 10.27
CA LEU A 81 -5.74 -14.39 10.69
C LEU A 81 -6.33 -14.28 12.08
N LYS A 82 -5.57 -13.70 13.03
CA LYS A 82 -6.07 -13.48 14.39
C LYS A 82 -7.33 -12.62 14.36
N TYR A 83 -7.33 -11.53 13.58
CA TYR A 83 -8.52 -10.69 13.44
C TYR A 83 -9.71 -11.46 12.88
N ILE A 84 -9.51 -12.28 11.83
CA ILE A 84 -10.58 -13.12 11.26
C ILE A 84 -11.18 -14.03 12.35
N LEU A 85 -10.32 -14.70 13.13
CA LEU A 85 -10.76 -15.62 14.20
C LEU A 85 -11.41 -14.89 15.39
N ASP A 86 -11.06 -13.63 15.63
CA ASP A 86 -11.72 -12.79 16.66
C ASP A 86 -13.14 -12.37 16.24
N VAL A 87 -13.43 -12.24 14.92
CA VAL A 87 -14.75 -11.79 14.40
C VAL A 87 -15.62 -12.91 13.82
N VAL A 88 -15.03 -14.09 13.66
CA VAL A 88 -15.71 -15.31 13.21
C VAL A 88 -15.46 -16.41 14.25
N ASP A 89 -16.50 -16.79 14.98
CA ASP A 89 -16.37 -17.76 16.07
C ASP A 89 -15.78 -19.10 15.63
N ASP A 90 -16.20 -19.60 14.46
CA ASP A 90 -15.72 -20.85 13.88
C ASP A 90 -15.68 -20.77 12.35
N VAL A 91 -14.55 -21.08 11.77
CA VAL A 91 -14.34 -21.14 10.31
C VAL A 91 -14.50 -22.56 9.74
N SER A 92 -14.61 -23.56 10.61
CA SER A 92 -14.73 -24.97 10.22
C SER A 92 -15.98 -25.21 9.36
N GLY A 93 -15.80 -25.84 8.22
CA GLY A 93 -16.88 -26.11 7.25
C GLY A 93 -17.41 -24.88 6.51
N LYS A 94 -16.94 -23.66 6.77
CA LYS A 94 -17.32 -22.45 6.06
C LYS A 94 -16.72 -22.41 4.65
N ASN A 95 -17.53 -22.01 3.68
CA ASN A 95 -17.04 -21.71 2.33
C ASN A 95 -16.43 -20.30 2.32
N ILE A 96 -15.14 -20.22 2.12
CA ILE A 96 -14.37 -18.96 2.16
C ILE A 96 -13.75 -18.70 0.77
N LEU A 97 -13.98 -17.50 0.25
CA LEU A 97 -13.27 -16.97 -0.93
C LEU A 97 -12.29 -15.89 -0.50
N GLU A 98 -11.04 -16.00 -0.92
CA GLU A 98 -10.07 -14.89 -0.85
C GLU A 98 -9.83 -14.32 -2.25
N ILE A 99 -10.11 -13.02 -2.41
CA ILE A 99 -9.86 -12.28 -3.64
C ILE A 99 -8.50 -11.59 -3.52
N GLY A 100 -7.60 -11.78 -4.51
CA GLY A 100 -6.23 -11.30 -4.45
C GLY A 100 -5.39 -12.10 -3.44
N CYS A 101 -5.52 -13.42 -3.45
CA CYS A 101 -4.94 -14.28 -2.42
C CYS A 101 -3.41 -14.44 -2.50
N GLY A 102 -2.73 -13.87 -3.49
CA GLY A 102 -1.30 -14.01 -3.69
C GLY A 102 -0.89 -15.48 -3.73
N THR A 103 0.06 -15.89 -2.86
CA THR A 103 0.49 -17.29 -2.72
C THR A 103 -0.52 -18.17 -2.00
N GLY A 104 -1.64 -17.63 -1.50
CA GLY A 104 -2.65 -18.37 -0.77
C GLY A 104 -2.24 -18.78 0.65
N TYR A 105 -1.24 -18.12 1.24
CA TYR A 105 -0.78 -18.50 2.58
C TYR A 105 -1.86 -18.33 3.65
N LEU A 106 -2.65 -17.25 3.59
CA LEU A 106 -3.78 -17.06 4.51
C LEU A 106 -4.87 -18.13 4.30
N LEU A 107 -5.18 -18.48 3.04
CA LEU A 107 -6.10 -19.58 2.73
C LEU A 107 -5.62 -20.91 3.30
N HIS A 108 -4.32 -21.19 3.19
CA HIS A 108 -3.73 -22.40 3.76
C HIS A 108 -3.91 -22.44 5.28
N LEU A 109 -3.68 -21.34 5.97
CA LEU A 109 -3.91 -21.26 7.42
C LEU A 109 -5.39 -21.46 7.81
N LEU A 110 -6.32 -20.95 7.01
CA LEU A 110 -7.76 -21.17 7.21
C LEU A 110 -8.17 -22.61 6.90
N GLN A 111 -7.59 -23.23 5.85
CA GLN A 111 -7.83 -24.62 5.49
C GLN A 111 -7.39 -25.59 6.62
N ILE A 112 -6.23 -25.32 7.25
CA ILE A 112 -5.76 -26.09 8.42
C ILE A 112 -6.78 -26.02 9.58
N LYS A 113 -7.55 -24.95 9.67
CA LYS A 113 -8.62 -24.76 10.67
C LYS A 113 -9.97 -25.34 10.24
N GLY A 114 -9.99 -26.10 9.13
CA GLY A 114 -11.18 -26.81 8.67
C GLY A 114 -12.09 -26.03 7.71
N ALA A 115 -11.68 -24.84 7.25
CA ALA A 115 -12.44 -24.08 6.26
C ALA A 115 -12.35 -24.75 4.89
N ILE A 116 -13.40 -24.56 4.07
CA ILE A 116 -13.45 -24.92 2.64
C ILE A 116 -13.05 -23.66 1.87
N VAL A 117 -11.84 -23.61 1.31
CA VAL A 117 -11.25 -22.39 0.80
C VAL A 117 -11.11 -22.39 -0.72
N GLU A 118 -11.31 -21.22 -1.31
CA GLU A 118 -11.02 -20.92 -2.71
C GLU A 118 -10.32 -19.57 -2.80
N GLY A 119 -9.44 -19.43 -3.79
CA GLY A 119 -8.73 -18.18 -4.05
C GLY A 119 -8.85 -17.74 -5.50
N ILE A 120 -8.68 -16.45 -5.73
CA ILE A 120 -8.46 -15.89 -7.06
C ILE A 120 -7.32 -14.88 -7.01
N GLU A 121 -6.38 -14.99 -7.96
CA GLU A 121 -5.17 -14.20 -8.04
C GLU A 121 -4.77 -13.98 -9.50
N PRO A 122 -4.62 -12.72 -9.98
CA PRO A 122 -4.32 -12.47 -11.40
C PRO A 122 -2.90 -12.82 -11.81
N GLY A 123 -1.95 -12.90 -10.87
CA GLY A 123 -0.53 -13.09 -11.16
C GLY A 123 -0.04 -14.52 -11.02
N GLN A 124 1.24 -14.70 -11.31
CA GLN A 124 1.94 -16.01 -11.21
C GLN A 124 1.90 -16.64 -9.81
N TYR A 125 1.59 -15.87 -8.78
CA TYR A 125 1.49 -16.34 -7.40
C TYR A 125 0.38 -17.38 -7.21
N ALA A 126 -0.67 -17.35 -8.04
CA ALA A 126 -1.72 -18.36 -8.07
C ALA A 126 -1.15 -19.76 -8.29
N ARG A 127 -0.20 -19.90 -9.21
CA ARG A 127 0.47 -21.19 -9.48
C ARG A 127 1.29 -21.65 -8.29
N ILE A 128 2.05 -20.74 -7.67
CA ILE A 128 2.85 -21.04 -6.48
C ILE A 128 1.95 -21.55 -5.34
N GLY A 129 0.81 -20.92 -5.10
CA GLY A 129 -0.15 -21.35 -4.10
C GLY A 129 -0.74 -22.74 -4.35
N ARG A 130 -1.10 -23.04 -5.61
CA ARG A 130 -1.57 -24.37 -6.02
C ARG A 130 -0.50 -25.44 -5.75
N GLU A 131 0.74 -25.18 -6.15
CA GLU A 131 1.85 -26.15 -6.03
C GLU A 131 2.30 -26.31 -4.56
N LYS A 132 2.47 -25.21 -3.81
CA LYS A 132 3.02 -25.22 -2.44
C LYS A 132 2.01 -25.71 -1.41
N TYR A 133 0.74 -25.34 -1.54
CA TYR A 133 -0.27 -25.56 -0.51
C TYR A 133 -1.45 -26.44 -0.97
N SER A 134 -1.44 -26.94 -2.21
CA SER A 134 -2.53 -27.75 -2.79
C SER A 134 -3.90 -27.06 -2.72
N LEU A 135 -3.93 -25.73 -2.94
CA LEU A 135 -5.12 -24.91 -2.85
C LEU A 135 -5.87 -24.84 -4.19
N ASN A 136 -7.19 -24.63 -4.11
CA ASN A 136 -8.01 -24.27 -5.26
C ASN A 136 -7.90 -22.76 -5.51
N ILE A 137 -6.95 -22.33 -6.35
CA ILE A 137 -6.76 -20.92 -6.73
C ILE A 137 -6.97 -20.79 -8.24
N VAL A 138 -7.90 -19.92 -8.61
CA VAL A 138 -8.14 -19.51 -10.00
C VAL A 138 -7.15 -18.40 -10.36
N GLU A 139 -6.45 -18.57 -11.49
CA GLU A 139 -5.57 -17.53 -12.03
C GLU A 139 -6.38 -16.59 -12.92
N GLY A 140 -6.53 -15.33 -12.49
CA GLY A 140 -7.31 -14.33 -13.20
C GLY A 140 -7.83 -13.21 -12.31
N PHE A 141 -8.43 -12.21 -12.93
CA PHE A 141 -9.13 -11.13 -12.22
C PHE A 141 -10.51 -11.61 -11.72
N PHE A 142 -10.90 -11.07 -10.57
CA PHE A 142 -12.20 -11.39 -9.97
C PHE A 142 -13.36 -10.90 -10.86
N SER A 143 -14.32 -11.78 -11.10
CA SER A 143 -15.64 -11.48 -11.66
C SER A 143 -16.68 -12.35 -10.95
N ALA A 144 -17.74 -11.73 -10.44
CA ALA A 144 -18.82 -12.46 -9.76
C ALA A 144 -19.55 -13.44 -10.70
N GLU A 145 -19.54 -13.17 -12.00
CA GLU A 145 -20.19 -14.01 -13.02
C GLU A 145 -19.57 -15.41 -13.13
N ASN A 146 -18.33 -15.57 -12.66
CA ASN A 146 -17.62 -16.86 -12.65
C ASN A 146 -18.07 -17.80 -11.53
N TYR A 147 -18.94 -17.31 -10.61
CA TYR A 147 -19.39 -18.06 -9.44
C TYR A 147 -20.89 -18.31 -9.51
N ASN A 148 -21.28 -19.59 -9.50
CA ASN A 148 -22.68 -20.04 -9.42
C ASN A 148 -23.11 -20.44 -7.99
N LYS A 149 -22.24 -20.19 -7.00
CA LYS A 149 -22.46 -20.49 -5.58
C LYS A 149 -22.25 -19.25 -4.71
N LYS A 150 -22.67 -19.36 -3.45
CA LYS A 150 -22.48 -18.33 -2.44
C LYS A 150 -21.38 -18.75 -1.48
N PHE A 151 -20.73 -17.73 -0.89
CA PHE A 151 -19.70 -17.92 0.12
C PHE A 151 -20.17 -17.41 1.48
N ASP A 152 -19.79 -18.11 2.55
CA ASP A 152 -20.09 -17.70 3.92
C ASP A 152 -19.20 -16.53 4.35
N ILE A 153 -17.97 -16.51 3.83
CA ILE A 153 -17.00 -15.45 4.11
C ILE A 153 -16.27 -15.11 2.82
N ILE A 154 -16.18 -13.82 2.51
CA ILE A 154 -15.36 -13.31 1.42
C ILE A 154 -14.30 -12.41 2.02
N ILE A 155 -13.03 -12.69 1.71
CA ILE A 155 -11.87 -12.00 2.26
C ILE A 155 -11.13 -11.30 1.13
N PHE A 156 -10.64 -10.08 1.38
CA PHE A 156 -9.65 -9.43 0.53
C PHE A 156 -8.75 -8.51 1.39
N TYR A 157 -7.46 -8.74 1.26
CA TYR A 157 -6.41 -8.03 2.00
C TYR A 157 -5.55 -7.24 1.04
N GLY A 158 -5.54 -5.91 1.14
CA GLY A 158 -4.77 -5.07 0.23
C GLY A 158 -5.23 -5.19 -1.22
N VAL A 159 -6.54 -5.14 -1.47
CA VAL A 159 -7.13 -5.28 -2.81
C VAL A 159 -8.00 -4.09 -3.19
N LEU A 160 -8.82 -3.59 -2.26
CA LEU A 160 -9.84 -2.56 -2.57
C LEU A 160 -9.20 -1.25 -3.05
N GLU A 161 -8.02 -0.91 -2.54
CA GLU A 161 -7.22 0.23 -2.98
C GLU A 161 -6.77 0.13 -4.43
N HIS A 162 -6.61 -1.09 -4.97
CA HIS A 162 -6.20 -1.37 -6.34
C HIS A 162 -7.35 -1.40 -7.34
N ILE A 163 -8.59 -1.30 -6.89
CA ILE A 163 -9.76 -1.43 -7.74
C ILE A 163 -10.27 -0.05 -8.16
N SER A 164 -10.13 0.30 -9.43
CA SER A 164 -10.56 1.61 -9.96
C SER A 164 -12.06 1.88 -9.78
N ASN A 165 -12.91 0.86 -9.92
CA ASN A 165 -14.33 0.93 -9.65
C ASN A 165 -14.69 0.10 -8.41
N TYR A 166 -14.28 0.57 -7.24
CA TYR A 166 -14.50 -0.11 -5.97
C TYR A 166 -15.99 -0.33 -5.65
N ARG A 167 -16.90 0.53 -6.13
CA ARG A 167 -18.35 0.38 -5.90
C ARG A 167 -18.89 -0.84 -6.62
N LYS A 168 -18.58 -0.98 -7.91
CA LYS A 168 -18.96 -2.15 -8.71
C LYS A 168 -18.39 -3.43 -8.10
N PHE A 169 -17.11 -3.39 -7.72
CA PHE A 169 -16.46 -4.54 -7.07
C PHE A 169 -17.17 -4.97 -5.79
N LEU A 170 -17.51 -4.04 -4.90
CA LEU A 170 -18.24 -4.35 -3.65
C LEU A 170 -19.66 -4.87 -3.92
N GLU A 171 -20.36 -4.35 -4.93
CA GLU A 171 -21.66 -4.91 -5.35
C GLU A 171 -21.50 -6.35 -5.90
N ASP A 172 -20.48 -6.62 -6.67
CA ASP A 172 -20.16 -7.97 -7.17
C ASP A 172 -19.85 -8.93 -6.02
N VAL A 173 -19.03 -8.50 -5.05
CA VAL A 173 -18.76 -9.27 -3.83
C VAL A 173 -20.06 -9.58 -3.08
N LYS A 174 -20.94 -8.60 -2.88
CA LYS A 174 -22.25 -8.81 -2.25
C LYS A 174 -23.09 -9.84 -3.00
N SER A 175 -23.03 -9.82 -4.33
CA SER A 175 -23.86 -10.69 -5.18
C SER A 175 -23.59 -12.18 -4.99
N ILE A 176 -22.38 -12.56 -4.56
CA ILE A 176 -21.96 -13.95 -4.29
C ILE A 176 -21.81 -14.27 -2.81
N LEU A 177 -22.20 -13.36 -1.92
CA LEU A 177 -22.20 -13.58 -0.48
C LEU A 177 -23.49 -14.33 -0.07
N SER A 178 -23.41 -15.24 0.89
CA SER A 178 -24.60 -15.88 1.49
C SER A 178 -25.39 -14.89 2.35
N ASP A 179 -26.66 -15.17 2.64
CA ASP A 179 -27.58 -14.25 3.31
C ASP A 179 -27.10 -13.74 4.69
N ASN A 180 -26.34 -14.55 5.41
CA ASN A 180 -25.72 -14.21 6.69
C ASN A 180 -24.20 -14.20 6.57
N GLY A 181 -23.67 -14.07 5.37
CA GLY A 181 -22.25 -14.07 5.11
C GLY A 181 -21.54 -12.80 5.60
N LYS A 182 -20.24 -12.91 5.75
CA LYS A 182 -19.36 -11.81 6.16
C LYS A 182 -18.39 -11.44 5.04
N ILE A 183 -18.11 -10.14 4.93
CA ILE A 183 -16.98 -9.63 4.16
C ILE A 183 -15.93 -9.16 5.17
N ILE A 184 -14.71 -9.69 5.07
CA ILE A 184 -13.60 -9.30 5.94
C ILE A 184 -12.51 -8.71 5.05
N LEU A 185 -12.19 -7.45 5.25
CA LEU A 185 -11.25 -6.76 4.39
C LEU A 185 -10.17 -5.99 5.14
N SER A 186 -9.09 -5.73 4.44
CA SER A 186 -8.00 -4.84 4.87
C SER A 186 -7.70 -3.85 3.77
N VAL A 187 -7.50 -2.59 4.16
CA VAL A 187 -6.96 -1.51 3.29
C VAL A 187 -5.89 -0.72 4.03
N PRO A 188 -4.93 -0.11 3.35
CA PRO A 188 -3.99 0.82 3.98
C PRO A 188 -4.74 1.98 4.66
N ASN A 189 -4.32 2.36 5.86
CA ASN A 189 -4.81 3.56 6.51
C ASN A 189 -4.07 4.78 5.95
N CYS A 190 -4.72 5.51 5.05
CA CYS A 190 -4.14 6.68 4.43
C CYS A 190 -4.35 7.98 5.24
N GLU A 191 -5.07 7.91 6.37
CA GLU A 191 -5.40 9.07 7.19
C GLU A 191 -4.18 9.89 7.64
N PRO A 192 -3.10 9.30 8.18
CA PRO A 192 -1.91 10.06 8.60
C PRO A 192 -1.25 10.81 7.44
N TYR A 193 -1.24 10.22 6.25
CA TYR A 193 -0.64 10.80 5.05
C TYR A 193 -1.48 11.95 4.48
N ILE A 194 -2.80 11.76 4.39
CA ILE A 194 -3.74 12.78 3.90
C ILE A 194 -3.68 14.01 4.81
N TYR A 195 -3.62 13.81 6.13
CA TYR A 195 -3.63 14.92 7.08
C TYR A 195 -2.30 15.65 7.22
N SER A 196 -1.20 15.00 6.88
CA SER A 196 0.12 15.63 6.85
C SER A 196 0.50 16.18 5.47
N GLY A 197 -0.27 15.84 4.43
CA GLY A 197 0.08 16.14 3.05
C GLY A 197 1.27 15.32 2.53
N ASP A 198 1.52 14.14 3.13
CA ASP A 198 2.62 13.27 2.72
C ASP A 198 2.33 12.55 1.40
N ILE A 199 3.01 12.97 0.33
CA ILE A 199 2.84 12.38 -1.00
C ILE A 199 3.48 11.00 -1.14
N SER A 200 4.20 10.51 -0.13
CA SER A 200 4.84 9.19 -0.16
C SER A 200 3.84 8.02 -0.26
N MET A 201 2.57 8.28 0.07
CA MET A 201 1.52 7.27 -0.05
C MET A 201 1.08 7.02 -1.50
N PHE A 202 1.28 8.00 -2.41
CA PHE A 202 0.77 7.91 -3.77
C PHE A 202 1.60 6.94 -4.61
N LEU A 203 0.96 5.86 -5.04
CA LEU A 203 1.51 4.83 -5.90
C LEU A 203 0.54 4.61 -7.04
N HIS A 204 1.02 4.43 -8.29
CA HIS A 204 0.14 4.21 -9.44
C HIS A 204 -0.76 3.00 -9.29
N GLU A 205 -0.35 1.98 -8.54
CA GLU A 205 -1.15 0.79 -8.28
C GLU A 205 -2.38 1.06 -7.40
N HIS A 206 -2.38 2.16 -6.61
CA HIS A 206 -3.50 2.51 -5.74
C HIS A 206 -4.42 3.53 -6.44
N TRP A 207 -5.62 3.10 -6.74
CA TRP A 207 -6.67 4.01 -7.23
C TRP A 207 -7.34 4.77 -6.09
N ASN A 208 -7.39 4.18 -4.88
CA ASN A 208 -8.14 4.71 -3.75
C ASN A 208 -7.29 4.80 -2.50
N TYR A 209 -7.45 5.89 -1.75
CA TYR A 209 -6.73 6.18 -0.52
C TYR A 209 -7.73 6.37 0.61
N PHE A 210 -8.01 5.29 1.34
CA PHE A 210 -9.04 5.26 2.36
C PHE A 210 -8.55 5.80 3.70
N THR A 211 -9.43 6.58 4.37
CA THR A 211 -9.40 6.83 5.82
C THR A 211 -10.49 5.97 6.48
N GLU A 212 -10.50 5.88 7.82
CA GLU A 212 -11.58 5.19 8.52
C GLU A 212 -12.95 5.78 8.14
N SER A 213 -13.07 7.11 8.13
CA SER A 213 -14.33 7.80 7.81
C SER A 213 -14.78 7.61 6.36
N THR A 214 -13.86 7.66 5.40
CA THR A 214 -14.22 7.44 3.98
C THR A 214 -14.55 6.00 3.69
N LEU A 215 -13.83 5.02 4.27
CA LEU A 215 -14.16 3.60 4.15
C LEU A 215 -15.54 3.29 4.73
N GLN A 216 -15.85 3.80 5.93
CA GLN A 216 -17.15 3.67 6.56
C GLN A 216 -18.26 4.23 5.65
N ARG A 217 -18.04 5.40 5.06
CA ARG A 217 -19.00 6.06 4.18
C ARG A 217 -19.23 5.28 2.89
N VAL A 218 -18.16 4.75 2.27
CA VAL A 218 -18.25 3.86 1.11
C VAL A 218 -19.13 2.66 1.42
N LEU A 219 -18.81 1.92 2.48
CA LEU A 219 -19.51 0.71 2.86
C LEU A 219 -21.00 0.98 3.19
N ASN A 220 -21.27 2.04 3.96
CA ASN A 220 -22.63 2.45 4.27
C ASN A 220 -23.44 2.83 3.03
N SER A 221 -22.82 3.50 2.04
CA SER A 221 -23.48 3.89 0.78
C SER A 221 -23.98 2.68 -0.03
N LEU A 222 -23.34 1.54 0.16
CA LEU A 222 -23.69 0.26 -0.47
C LEU A 222 -24.51 -0.67 0.44
N ASN A 223 -25.02 -0.14 1.56
CA ASN A 223 -25.73 -0.92 2.59
C ASN A 223 -24.90 -2.08 3.17
N ILE A 224 -23.61 -1.88 3.30
CA ILE A 224 -22.68 -2.76 3.99
C ILE A 224 -22.42 -2.17 5.37
N LYS A 225 -22.93 -2.82 6.42
CA LYS A 225 -22.63 -2.46 7.81
C LYS A 225 -21.24 -2.99 8.16
N CYS A 226 -20.39 -2.18 8.80
CA CYS A 226 -19.06 -2.62 9.19
C CYS A 226 -18.67 -2.18 10.60
N LEU A 227 -17.74 -2.93 11.18
CA LEU A 227 -16.98 -2.58 12.35
C LEU A 227 -15.50 -2.43 11.92
N LEU A 228 -14.96 -1.22 12.09
CA LEU A 228 -13.57 -0.92 11.73
C LEU A 228 -12.65 -1.11 12.92
N LYS A 229 -11.44 -1.60 12.66
CA LYS A 229 -10.37 -1.77 13.65
C LYS A 229 -9.02 -1.48 13.01
N LYS A 230 -8.14 -0.78 13.72
CA LYS A 230 -6.74 -0.66 13.28
C LYS A 230 -6.05 -2.01 13.38
N ALA A 231 -5.24 -2.33 12.38
CA ALA A 231 -4.41 -3.53 12.38
C ALA A 231 -3.49 -3.56 13.61
N GLY A 232 -3.23 -4.73 14.15
CA GLY A 232 -2.28 -4.92 15.23
C GLY A 232 -0.84 -4.81 14.75
N TYR A 233 -0.62 -5.14 13.48
CA TYR A 233 0.68 -5.01 12.82
C TYR A 233 0.55 -4.25 11.49
N GLY A 234 1.46 -3.30 11.27
CA GLY A 234 1.41 -2.45 10.07
C GLY A 234 0.43 -1.28 10.20
N GLY A 235 0.17 -0.62 9.10
CA GLY A 235 -0.63 0.62 9.03
C GLY A 235 -1.96 0.43 8.29
N ALA A 236 -2.70 -0.65 8.56
CA ALA A 236 -3.95 -0.96 7.87
C ALA A 236 -5.20 -0.71 8.73
N ILE A 237 -6.34 -0.61 8.06
CA ILE A 237 -7.68 -0.66 8.63
C ILE A 237 -8.27 -2.02 8.27
N TYR A 238 -8.73 -2.77 9.27
CA TYR A 238 -9.51 -3.98 9.12
C TYR A 238 -11.00 -3.67 9.24
N ALA A 239 -11.82 -4.36 8.47
CA ALA A 239 -13.27 -4.24 8.54
C ALA A 239 -13.94 -5.61 8.58
N ASP A 240 -14.79 -5.82 9.59
CA ASP A 240 -15.78 -6.92 9.66
C ASP A 240 -17.12 -6.39 9.18
N CYS A 241 -17.60 -6.92 8.07
CA CYS A 241 -18.75 -6.37 7.35
C CYS A 241 -19.84 -7.41 7.11
N CYS A 242 -21.10 -6.94 7.09
CA CYS A 242 -22.24 -7.73 6.65
C CYS A 242 -23.22 -6.86 5.88
N VAL A 243 -24.04 -7.47 5.04
CA VAL A 243 -25.11 -6.76 4.29
C VAL A 243 -26.20 -6.35 5.26
N ALA A 244 -26.52 -5.06 5.30
CA ALA A 244 -27.59 -4.54 6.14
C ALA A 244 -28.96 -4.82 5.54
N ARG A 245 -29.94 -5.14 6.40
CA ARG A 245 -31.35 -5.36 5.97
C ARG A 245 -32.10 -4.07 5.65
N GLY A 246 -31.50 -2.91 5.90
CA GLY A 246 -32.08 -1.60 5.67
C GLY A 246 -31.06 -0.57 5.23
N LYS A 247 -31.54 0.61 4.86
CA LYS A 247 -30.70 1.71 4.41
C LYS A 247 -29.85 2.24 5.56
N LEU A 248 -28.53 2.30 5.37
CA LEU A 248 -27.59 2.85 6.36
C LEU A 248 -27.42 4.36 6.17
N PRO A 249 -27.14 5.11 7.26
CA PRO A 249 -26.80 6.52 7.16
C PRO A 249 -25.43 6.70 6.48
N VAL A 250 -25.38 7.59 5.51
CA VAL A 250 -24.12 7.92 4.78
C VAL A 250 -23.43 9.15 5.40
N ASN A 251 -24.06 9.78 6.41
CA ASN A 251 -23.56 11.00 7.05
C ASN A 251 -22.46 10.65 8.06
N CYS A 252 -21.25 10.43 7.56
CA CYS A 252 -20.01 10.49 8.34
C CYS A 252 -19.34 11.83 8.03
N ASP A 253 -18.85 12.51 9.05
CA ASP A 253 -18.00 13.69 8.84
C ASP A 253 -16.73 13.26 8.14
N VAL A 254 -16.59 13.63 6.88
CA VAL A 254 -15.40 13.37 6.06
C VAL A 254 -14.61 14.66 5.95
N LYS A 255 -13.36 14.61 6.34
CA LYS A 255 -12.44 15.72 6.09
C LYS A 255 -12.08 15.70 4.59
N HIS A 256 -12.50 16.76 3.90
CA HIS A 256 -12.20 16.92 2.48
C HIS A 256 -10.70 17.06 2.21
N LEU A 257 -10.29 16.62 1.02
CA LEU A 257 -8.91 16.69 0.55
C LEU A 257 -8.44 18.16 0.51
N ASP A 258 -7.41 18.45 1.29
CA ASP A 258 -6.75 19.76 1.29
C ASP A 258 -5.48 19.70 0.44
N ILE A 259 -5.58 20.15 -0.81
CA ILE A 259 -4.47 20.14 -1.77
C ILE A 259 -3.31 21.03 -1.31
N ASP A 260 -3.57 22.07 -0.55
CA ASP A 260 -2.53 23.02 -0.14
C ASP A 260 -1.61 22.43 0.94
N ILE A 261 -2.10 21.47 1.74
CA ILE A 261 -1.25 20.69 2.64
C ILE A 261 -0.19 19.89 1.86
N PHE A 262 -0.55 19.23 0.76
CA PHE A 262 0.40 18.49 -0.08
C PHE A 262 1.44 19.41 -0.72
N LYS A 263 1.02 20.59 -1.21
CA LYS A 263 1.95 21.59 -1.73
C LYS A 263 2.91 22.10 -0.65
N LYS A 264 2.39 22.32 0.59
CA LYS A 264 3.22 22.72 1.74
C LYS A 264 4.27 21.63 2.04
N SER A 265 3.88 20.36 2.07
CA SER A 265 4.81 19.25 2.33
C SER A 265 5.93 19.15 1.29
N ILE A 266 5.58 19.26 0.00
CA ILE A 266 6.57 19.29 -1.09
C ILE A 266 7.53 20.47 -0.92
N ASN A 267 7.02 21.66 -0.61
CA ASN A 267 7.84 22.84 -0.38
C ASN A 267 8.76 22.71 0.86
N ASN A 268 8.29 22.04 1.92
CA ASN A 268 9.11 21.77 3.09
C ASN A 268 10.29 20.83 2.76
N VAL A 269 10.05 19.77 1.97
CA VAL A 269 11.13 18.89 1.50
C VAL A 269 12.11 19.66 0.62
N GLN A 270 11.65 20.52 -0.28
CA GLN A 270 12.50 21.37 -1.13
C GLN A 270 13.38 22.31 -0.27
N LYS A 271 12.80 22.98 0.74
CA LYS A 271 13.56 23.85 1.65
C LYS A 271 14.62 23.07 2.43
N PHE A 272 14.26 21.88 2.98
CA PHE A 272 15.22 21.03 3.67
C PHE A 272 16.41 20.67 2.76
N LEU A 273 16.14 20.32 1.52
CA LEU A 273 17.19 19.97 0.55
C LEU A 273 18.05 21.19 0.18
N ALA A 274 17.44 22.35 -0.04
CA ALA A 274 18.14 23.58 -0.37
C ALA A 274 19.12 24.03 0.76
N VAL A 275 18.67 23.92 2.02
CA VAL A 275 19.53 24.24 3.19
C VAL A 275 20.70 23.24 3.33
N ASN A 276 20.51 22.01 2.91
CA ASN A 276 21.53 20.95 3.03
C ASN A 276 22.21 20.58 1.70
N LYS A 277 22.19 21.47 0.70
CA LYS A 277 22.70 21.22 -0.66
C LYS A 277 24.19 20.83 -0.76
N ASP A 278 24.98 21.20 0.25
CA ASP A 278 26.43 20.92 0.31
C ASP A 278 26.76 19.69 1.18
N LYS A 279 25.73 18.96 1.65
CA LYS A 279 25.87 17.78 2.50
C LYS A 279 25.54 16.50 1.76
N SER A 280 26.18 15.40 2.15
CA SER A 280 25.79 14.07 1.73
C SER A 280 24.57 13.59 2.53
N ILE A 281 23.53 13.09 1.83
CA ILE A 281 22.27 12.66 2.43
C ILE A 281 22.07 11.18 2.18
N GLY A 282 21.99 10.39 3.25
CA GLY A 282 21.46 9.04 3.23
C GLY A 282 19.95 9.06 3.35
N VAL A 283 19.25 8.21 2.62
CA VAL A 283 17.81 7.99 2.76
C VAL A 283 17.57 6.55 3.18
N TYR A 284 17.00 6.37 4.35
CA TYR A 284 16.63 5.06 4.88
C TYR A 284 15.16 4.74 4.60
N CYS A 285 14.84 3.54 4.14
CA CYS A 285 13.53 3.13 3.58
C CYS A 285 13.15 3.99 2.36
N PRO A 286 13.93 3.97 1.29
CA PRO A 286 13.83 4.93 0.19
C PRO A 286 12.52 4.86 -0.60
N VAL A 287 11.76 3.77 -0.52
CA VAL A 287 10.43 3.66 -1.15
C VAL A 287 9.50 4.82 -0.77
N ARG A 288 9.65 5.38 0.42
CA ARG A 288 8.84 6.50 0.90
C ARG A 288 9.26 7.86 0.35
N ILE A 289 10.44 7.96 -0.29
CA ILE A 289 10.95 9.22 -0.83
C ILE A 289 10.86 9.28 -2.36
N ILE A 290 10.52 8.19 -3.04
CA ILE A 290 10.53 8.14 -4.50
C ILE A 290 9.65 9.19 -5.15
N ASN A 291 8.49 9.54 -4.54
CA ASN A 291 7.60 10.58 -5.05
C ASN A 291 8.17 11.99 -4.85
N TYR A 292 9.05 12.18 -3.89
CA TYR A 292 9.80 13.43 -3.67
C TYR A 292 11.08 13.51 -4.52
N TYR A 293 11.40 12.45 -5.27
CA TYR A 293 12.68 12.34 -6.00
C TYR A 293 12.93 13.52 -6.95
N ASN A 294 11.88 14.03 -7.60
CA ASN A 294 12.02 15.20 -8.49
C ASN A 294 12.45 16.45 -7.72
N CYS A 295 12.05 16.60 -6.45
CA CYS A 295 12.53 17.66 -5.57
C CYS A 295 14.01 17.45 -5.24
N ILE A 296 14.36 16.23 -4.86
CA ILE A 296 15.74 15.83 -4.53
C ILE A 296 16.68 16.09 -5.72
N SER A 297 16.32 15.63 -6.90
CA SER A 297 17.16 15.73 -8.10
C SER A 297 17.40 17.16 -8.57
N LYS A 298 16.51 18.13 -8.21
CA LYS A 298 16.68 19.54 -8.55
C LYS A 298 17.62 20.29 -7.60
N GLU A 299 17.57 19.94 -6.30
CA GLU A 299 18.25 20.70 -5.25
C GLU A 299 19.62 20.13 -4.89
N ILE A 300 19.81 18.81 -5.03
CA ILE A 300 21.02 18.09 -4.62
C ILE A 300 21.57 17.29 -5.80
N LYS A 301 22.90 17.30 -5.95
CA LYS A 301 23.57 16.46 -6.95
C LYS A 301 23.30 14.98 -6.61
N LYS A 302 23.04 14.16 -7.61
CA LYS A 302 22.80 12.72 -7.47
C LYS A 302 23.91 12.00 -6.67
N SER A 303 25.17 12.39 -6.84
CA SER A 303 26.31 11.85 -6.10
C SER A 303 26.29 12.14 -4.59
N GLN A 304 25.41 13.01 -4.13
CA GLN A 304 25.26 13.37 -2.71
C GLN A 304 24.14 12.58 -2.03
N ILE A 305 23.36 11.77 -2.79
CA ILE A 305 22.24 10.97 -2.27
C ILE A 305 22.62 9.50 -2.33
N ARG A 306 22.37 8.79 -1.23
CA ARG A 306 22.55 7.35 -1.11
C ARG A 306 21.30 6.74 -0.49
N PHE A 307 20.88 5.59 -0.99
CA PHE A 307 19.72 4.84 -0.49
C PHE A 307 20.15 3.65 0.35
N PHE A 308 19.47 3.44 1.48
CA PHE A 308 19.76 2.36 2.43
C PHE A 308 18.51 1.60 2.82
N ASP A 309 18.63 0.29 2.92
CA ASP A 309 17.59 -0.59 3.46
C ASP A 309 18.22 -1.76 4.24
N ASP A 310 17.46 -2.36 5.17
CA ASP A 310 17.88 -3.54 5.91
C ASP A 310 17.70 -4.83 5.13
N ASP A 311 16.75 -4.85 4.20
CA ASP A 311 16.43 -6.04 3.44
C ASP A 311 17.54 -6.34 2.43
N ILE A 312 18.29 -7.41 2.70
CA ILE A 312 19.40 -7.84 1.85
C ILE A 312 18.94 -8.14 0.42
N ARG A 313 17.68 -8.48 0.21
CA ARG A 313 17.09 -8.74 -1.11
C ARG A 313 17.04 -7.47 -1.98
N PHE A 314 17.05 -6.30 -1.35
CA PHE A 314 17.00 -5.00 -2.03
C PHE A 314 18.38 -4.45 -2.39
N HIS A 315 19.43 -4.98 -1.76
CA HIS A 315 20.79 -4.44 -1.98
C HIS A 315 21.22 -4.63 -3.43
N LYS A 316 21.86 -3.59 -3.97
CA LYS A 316 22.32 -3.46 -5.36
C LYS A 316 21.18 -3.39 -6.40
N LEU A 317 19.95 -3.25 -5.96
CA LEU A 317 18.81 -3.01 -6.84
C LEU A 317 18.48 -1.50 -6.91
N PHE A 318 17.65 -1.14 -7.88
CA PHE A 318 17.22 0.22 -8.17
C PHE A 318 15.70 0.32 -8.16
N PHE A 319 15.18 1.50 -7.82
CA PHE A 319 13.81 1.85 -8.15
C PHE A 319 13.72 2.27 -9.61
N PRO A 320 12.66 1.86 -10.35
CA PRO A 320 12.46 2.30 -11.73
C PRO A 320 12.47 3.82 -11.86
N GLY A 321 13.15 4.32 -12.89
CA GLY A 321 13.34 5.74 -13.14
C GLY A 321 14.28 6.47 -12.19
N ILE A 322 14.96 5.76 -11.26
CA ILE A 322 15.86 6.33 -10.27
C ILE A 322 17.21 5.60 -10.29
N ASP A 323 18.22 6.22 -10.89
CA ASP A 323 19.56 5.67 -11.01
C ASP A 323 20.38 5.90 -9.71
N ILE A 324 19.88 5.36 -8.58
CA ILE A 324 20.52 5.29 -7.27
C ILE A 324 20.31 3.89 -6.72
N GLN A 325 21.39 3.18 -6.49
CA GLN A 325 21.41 1.81 -5.99
C GLN A 325 21.09 1.79 -4.48
N ILE A 326 20.37 0.76 -4.03
CA ILE A 326 20.13 0.54 -2.60
C ILE A 326 21.36 -0.15 -2.00
N GLU A 327 21.91 0.44 -0.94
CA GLU A 327 23.07 -0.03 -0.22
C GLU A 327 22.70 -0.67 1.13
N ASN A 328 23.60 -1.47 1.68
CA ASN A 328 23.48 -1.95 3.05
C ASN A 328 23.80 -0.80 4.01
N TYR A 329 22.97 -0.62 5.05
CA TYR A 329 23.22 0.43 6.04
C TYR A 329 24.57 0.26 6.78
N MET A 330 25.11 -0.95 6.83
CA MET A 330 26.43 -1.23 7.43
C MET A 330 27.57 -0.52 6.70
N ASP A 331 27.39 -0.20 5.40
CA ASP A 331 28.37 0.53 4.61
C ASP A 331 28.58 1.97 5.11
N LEU A 332 27.63 2.49 5.94
CA LEU A 332 27.76 3.78 6.62
C LEU A 332 28.93 3.85 7.60
N LYS A 333 29.39 2.71 8.13
CA LYS A 333 30.57 2.67 9.02
C LYS A 333 31.86 3.02 8.29
N GLU A 334 31.96 2.65 7.01
CA GLU A 334 33.11 2.92 6.16
C GLU A 334 32.99 4.24 5.40
N LYS A 335 31.75 4.55 4.95
CA LYS A 335 31.42 5.75 4.17
C LYS A 335 30.20 6.42 4.80
N PRO A 336 30.37 7.19 5.87
CA PRO A 336 29.27 7.89 6.53
C PRO A 336 28.66 8.96 5.61
N VAL A 337 27.44 9.35 5.92
CA VAL A 337 26.77 10.52 5.33
C VAL A 337 26.66 11.62 6.40
N ASP A 338 26.49 12.87 5.98
CA ASP A 338 26.35 13.99 6.92
C ASP A 338 24.99 13.98 7.62
N ILE A 339 23.95 13.55 6.91
CA ILE A 339 22.59 13.49 7.41
C ILE A 339 21.91 12.20 6.92
N MET A 340 21.21 11.52 7.83
CA MET A 340 20.30 10.42 7.47
C MET A 340 18.85 10.91 7.54
N LEU A 341 18.17 10.90 6.39
CA LEU A 341 16.73 11.08 6.27
C LEU A 341 16.03 9.72 6.44
N ILE A 342 15.31 9.56 7.53
CA ILE A 342 14.53 8.35 7.81
C ILE A 342 13.13 8.54 7.24
N ALA A 343 12.81 7.83 6.14
CA ALA A 343 11.55 7.97 5.45
C ALA A 343 10.44 7.04 5.97
N SER A 344 10.77 6.04 6.81
CA SER A 344 9.79 5.16 7.43
C SER A 344 8.95 5.90 8.48
N LEU A 345 7.62 5.78 8.42
CA LEU A 345 6.73 6.27 9.48
C LEU A 345 6.61 5.27 10.62
N THR A 346 6.48 3.99 10.31
CA THR A 346 6.22 2.93 11.29
C THR A 346 7.45 2.59 12.13
N PHE A 347 8.62 2.53 11.50
CA PHE A 347 9.86 2.08 12.12
C PHE A 347 10.86 3.21 12.38
N SER A 348 10.43 4.49 12.27
CA SER A 348 11.32 5.65 12.36
C SER A 348 12.14 5.67 13.65
N LYS A 349 11.56 5.34 14.80
CA LYS A 349 12.28 5.30 16.07
C LYS A 349 13.37 4.22 16.09
N LEU A 350 13.03 3.00 15.69
CA LEU A 350 13.99 1.88 15.66
C LEU A 350 15.17 2.18 14.73
N ILE A 351 14.90 2.74 13.56
CA ILE A 351 15.92 3.11 12.59
C ILE A 351 16.78 4.26 13.13
N LYS A 352 16.17 5.27 13.77
CA LYS A 352 16.86 6.40 14.37
C LYS A 352 17.83 5.94 15.46
N ASP A 353 17.41 5.06 16.36
CA ASP A 353 18.25 4.50 17.41
C ASP A 353 19.47 3.78 16.81
N LYS A 354 19.24 2.94 15.81
CA LYS A 354 20.28 2.19 15.09
C LYS A 354 21.30 3.09 14.37
N VAL A 355 20.84 4.14 13.70
CA VAL A 355 21.75 5.06 12.96
C VAL A 355 22.49 5.99 13.92
N ASN A 356 21.88 6.37 15.04
CA ASN A 356 22.56 7.17 16.08
C ASN A 356 23.76 6.43 16.70
N GLU A 357 23.71 5.08 16.80
CA GLU A 357 24.85 4.27 17.26
C GLU A 357 26.08 4.42 16.37
N ILE A 358 25.91 4.80 15.10
CA ILE A 358 26.98 5.07 14.15
C ILE A 358 27.46 6.54 14.24
N GLY A 359 26.76 7.40 15.00
CA GLY A 359 27.10 8.81 15.18
C GLY A 359 26.63 9.73 14.05
N ILE A 360 25.68 9.30 13.21
CA ILE A 360 25.15 10.09 12.09
C ILE A 360 23.92 10.91 12.55
N LYS A 361 23.87 12.19 12.18
CA LYS A 361 22.69 13.04 12.43
C LYS A 361 21.48 12.48 11.70
N CYS A 362 20.38 12.21 12.44
CA CYS A 362 19.13 11.72 11.87
C CYS A 362 18.05 12.79 11.89
N ILE A 363 17.26 12.82 10.81
CA ILE A 363 16.02 13.56 10.70
C ILE A 363 14.97 12.62 10.12
N THR A 364 13.71 12.71 10.57
CA THR A 364 12.64 11.90 9.97
C THR A 364 11.88 12.70 8.92
N LEU A 365 11.32 12.02 7.93
CA LEU A 365 10.43 12.67 6.96
C LEU A 365 9.26 13.37 7.69
N LYS A 366 8.79 12.79 8.77
CA LYS A 366 7.75 13.36 9.62
C LYS A 366 8.18 14.72 10.20
N ASP A 367 9.41 14.84 10.69
CA ASP A 367 9.93 16.12 11.25
C ASP A 367 9.91 17.21 10.15
N ILE A 368 10.28 16.88 8.91
CA ILE A 368 10.26 17.81 7.78
C ILE A 368 8.83 18.23 7.41
N LEU A 369 7.88 17.29 7.44
CA LEU A 369 6.51 17.56 7.00
C LEU A 369 5.70 18.41 8.00
N TYR A 370 5.96 18.23 9.30
CA TYR A 370 5.16 18.86 10.37
C TYR A 370 5.79 20.09 11.01
N GLU A 371 7.11 20.28 10.92
CA GLU A 371 7.76 21.45 11.50
C GLU A 371 7.73 22.64 10.53
N ASP A 372 7.58 23.84 11.08
CA ASP A 372 7.90 25.05 10.34
C ASP A 372 9.43 25.05 10.15
N CYS A 373 9.87 24.99 8.88
CA CYS A 373 11.26 24.76 8.49
C CYS A 373 12.28 25.84 8.97
N ASP A 374 11.84 26.82 9.75
CA ASP A 374 12.71 27.85 10.30
C ASP A 374 13.51 27.35 11.52
N ASN A 375 13.24 26.11 12.00
CA ASN A 375 13.91 25.47 13.15
C ASN A 375 14.70 24.20 12.81
N ILE A 376 14.85 23.83 11.54
CA ILE A 376 15.64 22.68 11.05
C ILE A 376 16.94 23.19 10.44
#